data_bd73a66f45c559ba98a16bd2f2462cf9
#
_entry.id   bd73a66f45c559ba98a16bd2f2462cf9
#
_cell.length_a   1.000
_cell.length_b   1.000
_cell.length_c   1.000
_cell.angle_alpha   90.00
_cell.angle_beta   90.00
_cell.angle_gamma   90.00
#
_symmetry.space_group_name_H-M   'P 1'
#
loop_
_entity.id
_entity.type
_entity.pdbx_description
1 polymer ?
#
loop_
_entity_poly.entity_id
_entity_poly.type
_entity_poly.pdbx_seq_one_letter_code
_entity_poly.pdbx_strand_id
1 'polypeptide(L)'
;MRRLFWLEVLRALRRFPAMPRHWMVKSEPASYSWEQFTKDGHAAWTGVRNFQARNNLRAMKTGDIVLFYHSVTGKEVVGIAKVAREAYPDPTADEPGWDCVDLVPAKPLTKSVTLAAIKAAPALKDIALLKQSRLSVMPLTAGEYAVILKLSA
;
A
#
# COMPACT_ATOMS: atom_id res chain seq x y z
N MET A 1 23.36 38.15 5.59
CA MET A 1 23.15 37.58 4.26
C MET A 1 23.15 36.04 4.22
N ARG A 2 24.09 35.37 4.88
CA ARG A 2 24.14 33.89 4.86
C ARG A 2 22.92 33.21 5.49
N ARG A 3 22.29 33.79 6.52
CA ARG A 3 21.10 33.23 7.17
C ARG A 3 19.85 33.23 6.27
N LEU A 4 19.67 34.26 5.43
CA LEU A 4 18.53 34.37 4.51
C LEU A 4 18.63 33.33 3.38
N PHE A 5 19.84 33.08 2.87
CA PHE A 5 20.07 32.07 1.84
C PHE A 5 19.68 30.66 2.31
N TRP A 6 20.09 30.27 3.52
CA TRP A 6 19.75 28.97 4.09
C TRP A 6 18.25 28.81 4.35
N LEU A 7 17.55 29.88 4.78
CA LEU A 7 16.12 29.87 4.96
C LEU A 7 15.38 29.66 3.63
N GLU A 8 15.86 30.24 2.54
CA GLU A 8 15.30 30.03 1.21
C GLU A 8 15.55 28.59 0.71
N VAL A 9 16.73 28.07 0.93
CA VAL A 9 17.08 26.68 0.59
C VAL A 9 16.20 25.73 1.38
N LEU A 10 16.00 25.94 2.68
CA LEU A 10 15.13 25.13 3.52
C LEU A 10 13.66 25.24 3.09
N ARG A 11 13.20 26.42 2.68
CA ARG A 11 11.85 26.60 2.12
C ARG A 11 11.68 25.87 0.78
N ALA A 12 12.70 25.91 -0.08
CA ALA A 12 12.70 25.19 -1.35
C ALA A 12 12.66 23.68 -1.12
N LEU A 13 13.42 23.15 -0.17
CA LEU A 13 13.40 21.74 0.20
C LEU A 13 12.05 21.29 0.76
N ARG A 14 11.31 22.17 1.45
CA ARG A 14 9.96 21.90 1.95
C ARG A 14 8.89 21.87 0.85
N ARG A 15 9.18 22.43 -0.34
CA ARG A 15 8.25 22.43 -1.49
C ARG A 15 8.24 21.11 -2.25
N PHE A 16 9.28 20.28 -2.10
CA PHE A 16 9.31 18.97 -2.72
C PHE A 16 8.52 17.99 -1.86
N PRO A 17 7.53 17.28 -2.42
CA PRO A 17 6.84 16.25 -1.67
C PRO A 17 7.86 15.20 -1.21
N ALA A 18 7.69 14.69 0.00
CA ALA A 18 8.46 13.56 0.47
C ALA A 18 8.32 12.40 -0.54
N MET A 19 9.38 11.61 -0.72
CA MET A 19 9.31 10.41 -1.54
C MET A 19 8.17 9.53 -1.06
N PRO A 20 7.30 9.02 -1.95
CA PRO A 20 6.17 8.17 -1.55
C PRO A 20 6.68 6.91 -0.84
N ARG A 21 5.98 6.53 0.21
CA ARG A 21 6.22 5.26 0.88
C ARG A 21 5.48 4.15 0.14
N HIS A 22 5.79 2.92 0.50
CA HIS A 22 5.27 1.74 -0.16
C HIS A 22 4.54 0.85 0.84
N TRP A 23 3.41 0.32 0.41
CA TRP A 23 2.52 -0.50 1.22
C TRP A 23 2.01 -1.67 0.40
N MET A 24 1.43 -2.64 1.08
CA MET A 24 0.68 -3.72 0.46
C MET A 24 -0.63 -3.90 1.21
N VAL A 25 -1.72 -4.08 0.48
CA VAL A 25 -3.02 -4.45 1.04
C VAL A 25 -3.45 -5.79 0.47
N LYS A 26 -4.13 -6.58 1.27
CA LYS A 26 -4.68 -7.88 0.87
C LYS A 26 -6.18 -7.78 0.69
N SER A 27 -6.68 -8.38 -0.37
CA SER A 27 -8.11 -8.52 -0.62
C SER A 27 -8.40 -9.92 -1.16
N GLU A 28 -9.48 -10.54 -0.67
CA GLU A 28 -9.96 -11.79 -1.25
C GLU A 28 -10.68 -11.49 -2.56
N PRO A 29 -10.27 -12.11 -3.71
CA PRO A 29 -10.89 -11.79 -5.00
C PRO A 29 -12.39 -12.11 -5.05
N ALA A 30 -12.86 -13.07 -4.26
CA ALA A 30 -14.30 -13.37 -4.15
C ALA A 30 -15.09 -12.24 -3.47
N SER A 31 -14.46 -11.47 -2.59
CA SER A 31 -15.07 -10.34 -1.90
C SER A 31 -14.85 -9.02 -2.66
N TYR A 32 -13.60 -8.74 -3.03
CA TYR A 32 -13.25 -7.53 -3.79
C TYR A 32 -11.98 -7.77 -4.60
N SER A 33 -12.16 -7.92 -5.92
CA SER A 33 -11.06 -8.22 -6.84
C SER A 33 -10.39 -6.95 -7.39
N TRP A 34 -9.20 -7.11 -7.91
CA TRP A 34 -8.52 -6.04 -8.68
C TRP A 34 -9.38 -5.57 -9.86
N GLU A 35 -10.05 -6.51 -10.54
CA GLU A 35 -10.95 -6.17 -11.64
C GLU A 35 -12.09 -5.27 -11.18
N GLN A 36 -12.74 -5.60 -10.07
CA GLN A 36 -13.81 -4.79 -9.51
C GLN A 36 -13.29 -3.41 -9.07
N PHE A 37 -12.14 -3.37 -8.42
CA PHE A 37 -11.49 -2.14 -8.02
C PHE A 37 -11.20 -1.23 -9.22
N THR A 38 -10.69 -1.81 -10.32
CA THR A 38 -10.42 -1.07 -11.55
C THR A 38 -11.69 -0.51 -12.17
N LYS A 39 -12.79 -1.28 -12.16
CA LYS A 39 -14.10 -0.82 -12.64
C LYS A 39 -14.65 0.32 -11.78
N ASP A 40 -14.52 0.20 -10.47
CA ASP A 40 -14.99 1.23 -9.53
C ASP A 40 -14.16 2.51 -9.62
N GLY A 41 -12.90 2.40 -10.01
CA GLY A 41 -11.96 3.52 -10.14
C GLY A 41 -11.53 4.16 -8.82
N HIS A 42 -12.10 3.71 -7.71
CA HIS A 42 -11.87 4.24 -6.37
C HIS A 42 -12.47 3.30 -5.34
N ALA A 43 -11.84 3.15 -4.19
CA ALA A 43 -12.40 2.37 -3.09
C ALA A 43 -12.02 2.98 -1.74
N ALA A 44 -13.01 3.08 -0.86
CA ALA A 44 -12.76 3.29 0.56
C ALA A 44 -12.34 1.93 1.14
N TRP A 45 -11.12 1.86 1.67
CA TRP A 45 -10.56 0.60 2.18
C TRP A 45 -11.05 0.33 3.60
N THR A 46 -12.32 -0.06 3.70
CA THR A 46 -13.05 -0.26 4.95
C THR A 46 -12.89 -1.70 5.47
N GLY A 47 -13.40 -1.94 6.67
CA GLY A 47 -13.47 -3.29 7.22
C GLY A 47 -12.20 -3.81 7.88
N VAL A 48 -11.16 -3.00 8.00
CA VAL A 48 -9.93 -3.38 8.70
C VAL A 48 -10.18 -3.36 10.20
N ARG A 49 -10.00 -4.51 10.87
CA ARG A 49 -10.29 -4.70 12.30
C ARG A 49 -9.12 -5.29 13.08
N ASN A 50 -7.91 -5.10 12.58
CA ASN A 50 -6.66 -5.44 13.27
C ASN A 50 -5.94 -4.14 13.62
N PHE A 51 -5.47 -4.01 14.86
CA PHE A 51 -4.85 -2.77 15.34
C PHE A 51 -3.58 -2.39 14.58
N GLN A 52 -2.74 -3.35 14.27
CA GLN A 52 -1.51 -3.10 13.51
C GLN A 52 -1.83 -2.65 12.08
N ALA A 53 -2.76 -3.32 11.42
CA ALA A 53 -3.21 -2.95 10.07
C ALA A 53 -3.81 -1.54 10.06
N ARG A 54 -4.65 -1.21 11.06
CA ARG A 54 -5.20 0.13 11.23
C ARG A 54 -4.10 1.18 11.39
N ASN A 55 -3.10 0.89 12.22
CA ASN A 55 -1.99 1.82 12.42
C ASN A 55 -1.20 2.04 11.12
N ASN A 56 -1.08 1.01 10.29
CA ASN A 56 -0.49 1.14 8.96
C ASN A 56 -1.34 2.04 8.06
N LEU A 57 -2.67 1.89 8.06
CA LEU A 57 -3.56 2.81 7.32
C LEU A 57 -3.38 4.25 7.79
N ARG A 58 -3.27 4.48 9.09
CA ARG A 58 -3.07 5.82 9.66
C ARG A 58 -1.74 6.46 9.24
N ALA A 59 -0.73 5.65 8.97
CA ALA A 59 0.59 6.11 8.54
C ALA A 59 0.67 6.43 7.04
N MET A 60 -0.29 5.98 6.25
CA MET A 60 -0.33 6.25 4.80
C MET A 60 -0.54 7.72 4.52
N LYS A 61 0.14 8.22 3.48
CA LYS A 61 0.03 9.59 2.99
C LYS A 61 -0.47 9.59 1.55
N THR A 62 -1.21 10.64 1.17
CA THR A 62 -1.66 10.84 -0.20
C THR A 62 -0.49 10.71 -1.17
N GLY A 63 -0.66 9.91 -2.22
CA GLY A 63 0.38 9.63 -3.21
C GLY A 63 1.26 8.44 -2.89
N ASP A 64 1.16 7.87 -1.70
CA ASP A 64 1.87 6.63 -1.37
C ASP A 64 1.43 5.50 -2.30
N ILE A 65 2.36 4.59 -2.57
CA ILE A 65 2.17 3.48 -3.51
C ILE A 65 1.72 2.25 -2.72
N VAL A 66 0.69 1.58 -3.22
CA VAL A 66 0.09 0.43 -2.54
C VAL A 66 0.01 -0.75 -3.52
N LEU A 67 0.69 -1.84 -3.22
CA LEU A 67 0.54 -3.07 -3.98
C LEU A 67 -0.74 -3.79 -3.56
N PHE A 68 -1.50 -4.24 -4.54
CA PHE A 68 -2.76 -4.95 -4.35
C PHE A 68 -2.51 -6.45 -4.47
N TYR A 69 -2.72 -7.17 -3.37
CA TYR A 69 -2.48 -8.61 -3.28
C TYR A 69 -3.82 -9.37 -3.16
N HIS A 70 -4.02 -10.36 -4.03
CA HIS A 70 -5.13 -11.30 -3.90
C HIS A 70 -4.77 -12.37 -2.88
N SER A 71 -5.50 -12.41 -1.76
CA SER A 71 -5.34 -13.42 -0.72
C SER A 71 -6.33 -14.57 -0.91
N VAL A 72 -6.09 -15.69 -0.24
CA VAL A 72 -6.90 -16.90 -0.25
C VAL A 72 -6.89 -17.60 -1.60
N THR A 73 -7.40 -16.97 -2.66
CA THR A 73 -7.42 -17.51 -4.02
C THR A 73 -6.44 -16.73 -4.89
N GLY A 74 -5.63 -17.45 -5.65
CA GLY A 74 -4.59 -16.87 -6.50
C GLY A 74 -3.29 -16.58 -5.76
N LYS A 75 -3.34 -15.96 -4.60
CA LYS A 75 -2.17 -15.62 -3.75
C LYS A 75 -1.06 -14.96 -4.56
N GLU A 76 -1.35 -13.76 -5.05
CA GLU A 76 -0.44 -13.03 -5.94
C GLU A 76 -0.67 -11.52 -5.88
N VAL A 77 0.41 -10.76 -6.11
CA VAL A 77 0.34 -9.32 -6.33
C VAL A 77 -0.12 -9.07 -7.75
N VAL A 78 -1.19 -8.33 -7.93
CA VAL A 78 -1.84 -8.15 -9.25
C VAL A 78 -1.81 -6.74 -9.79
N GLY A 79 -1.62 -5.74 -8.94
CA GLY A 79 -1.67 -4.36 -9.40
C GLY A 79 -1.08 -3.36 -8.43
N ILE A 80 -0.99 -2.12 -8.91
CA ILE A 80 -0.47 -0.98 -8.18
C ILE A 80 -1.61 0.02 -7.99
N ALA A 81 -1.84 0.42 -6.76
CA ALA A 81 -2.77 1.46 -6.37
C ALA A 81 -2.01 2.64 -5.75
N LYS A 82 -2.72 3.74 -5.52
CA LYS A 82 -2.20 4.91 -4.80
C LYS A 82 -3.19 5.34 -3.74
N VAL A 83 -2.67 5.92 -2.66
CA VAL A 83 -3.48 6.54 -1.63
C VAL A 83 -4.01 7.87 -2.17
N ALA A 84 -5.34 7.98 -2.26
CA ALA A 84 -6.03 9.20 -2.72
C ALA A 84 -6.50 10.06 -1.55
N ARG A 85 -6.82 9.45 -0.41
CA ARG A 85 -7.24 10.15 0.81
C ARG A 85 -6.65 9.46 2.03
N GLU A 86 -6.06 10.26 2.92
CA GLU A 86 -5.48 9.79 4.17
C GLU A 86 -6.55 9.32 5.15
N ALA A 87 -6.12 8.63 6.22
CA ALA A 87 -7.02 7.98 7.16
C ALA A 87 -8.14 8.88 7.70
N TYR A 88 -9.33 8.33 7.72
CA TYR A 88 -10.53 8.92 8.29
C TYR A 88 -11.38 7.81 8.92
N PRO A 89 -12.35 8.17 9.80
CA PRO A 89 -13.15 7.15 10.47
C PRO A 89 -13.87 6.23 9.49
N ASP A 90 -13.75 4.91 9.72
CA ASP A 90 -14.41 3.91 8.90
C ASP A 90 -15.93 3.94 9.16
N PRO A 91 -16.75 4.30 8.14
CA PRO A 91 -18.20 4.39 8.33
C PRO A 91 -18.87 3.03 8.51
N THR A 92 -18.18 1.92 8.24
CA THR A 92 -18.74 0.58 8.41
C THR A 92 -18.49 0.01 9.80
N ALA A 93 -17.74 0.71 10.65
CA ALA A 93 -17.43 0.26 12.00
C ALA A 93 -18.58 0.57 12.96
N ASP A 94 -18.89 -0.41 13.83
CA ASP A 94 -19.90 -0.25 14.89
C ASP A 94 -19.34 0.54 16.08
N GLU A 95 -18.01 0.58 16.21
CA GLU A 95 -17.31 1.25 17.32
C GLU A 95 -16.32 2.28 16.78
N PRO A 96 -16.03 3.36 17.54
CA PRO A 96 -14.99 4.31 17.15
C PRO A 96 -13.59 3.70 17.23
N GLY A 97 -12.64 4.33 16.55
CA GLY A 97 -11.23 3.93 16.61
C GLY A 97 -10.79 3.07 15.43
N TRP A 98 -11.66 2.82 14.47
CA TRP A 98 -11.32 2.15 13.21
C TRP A 98 -11.30 3.16 12.08
N ASP A 99 -10.28 3.07 11.23
CA ASP A 99 -10.06 4.01 10.14
C ASP A 99 -9.99 3.30 8.80
N CYS A 100 -10.21 4.06 7.75
CA CYS A 100 -10.03 3.64 6.37
C CYS A 100 -9.27 4.72 5.62
N VAL A 101 -8.73 4.36 4.46
CA VAL A 101 -8.14 5.28 3.49
C VAL A 101 -8.88 5.10 2.17
N ASP A 102 -8.76 6.07 1.27
CA ASP A 102 -9.23 5.90 -0.10
C ASP A 102 -8.06 5.53 -1.00
N LEU A 103 -8.27 4.51 -1.80
CA LEU A 103 -7.31 4.03 -2.79
C LEU A 103 -7.87 4.21 -4.19
N VAL A 104 -6.99 4.50 -5.14
CA VAL A 104 -7.32 4.51 -6.58
C VAL A 104 -6.38 3.56 -7.31
N PRO A 105 -6.88 2.81 -8.31
CA PRO A 105 -6.01 1.97 -9.12
C PRO A 105 -5.09 2.83 -9.98
N ALA A 106 -3.81 2.47 -10.05
CA ALA A 106 -2.83 3.14 -10.90
C ALA A 106 -2.59 2.33 -12.17
N LYS A 107 -2.16 1.08 -12.03
CA LYS A 107 -1.96 0.17 -13.17
C LYS A 107 -1.89 -1.28 -12.72
N PRO A 108 -2.29 -2.24 -13.57
CA PRO A 108 -2.03 -3.65 -13.30
C PRO A 108 -0.53 -3.94 -13.40
N LEU A 109 -0.07 -4.99 -12.74
CA LEU A 109 1.28 -5.50 -13.01
C LEU A 109 1.29 -6.15 -14.40
N THR A 110 2.42 -6.03 -15.09
CA THR A 110 2.63 -6.69 -16.41
C THR A 110 2.42 -8.20 -16.28
N LYS A 111 2.94 -8.76 -15.20
CA LYS A 111 2.81 -10.16 -14.82
C LYS A 111 2.55 -10.19 -13.31
N SER A 112 1.56 -10.94 -12.88
CA SER A 112 1.31 -11.10 -11.43
C SER A 112 2.51 -11.76 -10.76
N VAL A 113 2.76 -11.38 -9.49
CA VAL A 113 3.86 -11.94 -8.71
C VAL A 113 3.26 -12.84 -7.64
N THR A 114 3.47 -14.15 -7.81
CA THR A 114 2.90 -15.16 -6.92
C THR A 114 3.58 -15.19 -5.56
N LEU A 115 2.86 -15.66 -4.56
CA LEU A 115 3.44 -15.91 -3.23
C LEU A 115 4.64 -16.87 -3.33
N ALA A 116 4.56 -17.87 -4.20
CA ALA A 116 5.66 -18.80 -4.42
C ALA A 116 6.92 -18.09 -4.94
N ALA A 117 6.77 -17.16 -5.89
CA ALA A 117 7.88 -16.37 -6.41
C ALA A 117 8.48 -15.47 -5.32
N ILE A 118 7.64 -14.90 -4.47
CA ILE A 118 8.08 -14.07 -3.32
C ILE A 118 8.89 -14.92 -2.33
N LYS A 119 8.40 -16.11 -1.99
CA LYS A 119 9.10 -17.03 -1.10
C LYS A 119 10.45 -17.47 -1.66
N ALA A 120 10.57 -17.60 -2.99
CA ALA A 120 11.78 -18.02 -3.66
C ALA A 120 12.83 -16.89 -3.81
N ALA A 121 12.46 -15.64 -3.59
CA ALA A 121 13.33 -14.47 -3.74
C ALA A 121 14.07 -14.17 -2.43
N PRO A 122 15.41 -14.38 -2.36
CA PRO A 122 16.17 -14.14 -1.12
C PRO A 122 16.07 -12.70 -0.62
N ALA A 123 15.96 -11.72 -1.52
CA ALA A 123 15.81 -10.31 -1.17
C ALA A 123 14.48 -10.00 -0.47
N LEU A 124 13.50 -10.89 -0.52
CA LEU A 124 12.19 -10.73 0.10
C LEU A 124 12.00 -11.60 1.35
N LYS A 125 13.07 -12.17 1.88
CA LYS A 125 13.00 -13.10 3.03
C LYS A 125 12.36 -12.49 4.28
N ASP A 126 12.50 -11.19 4.48
CA ASP A 126 11.99 -10.48 5.66
C ASP A 126 10.71 -9.69 5.39
N ILE A 127 10.12 -9.82 4.21
CA ILE A 127 8.89 -9.10 3.85
C ILE A 127 7.75 -9.44 4.83
N ALA A 128 6.98 -8.43 5.23
CA ALA A 128 5.89 -8.59 6.18
C ALA A 128 4.85 -9.62 5.70
N LEU A 129 4.63 -9.74 4.40
CA LEU A 129 3.75 -10.74 3.80
C LEU A 129 4.08 -12.16 4.27
N LEU A 130 5.36 -12.49 4.41
CA LEU A 130 5.84 -13.80 4.85
C LEU A 130 5.94 -13.90 6.37
N LYS A 131 6.35 -12.84 7.05
CA LYS A 131 6.58 -12.81 8.50
C LYS A 131 5.29 -12.71 9.30
N GLN A 132 4.28 -12.04 8.74
CA GLN A 132 3.00 -11.76 9.39
C GLN A 132 1.85 -12.14 8.46
N SER A 133 1.63 -13.43 8.28
CA SER A 133 0.69 -13.97 7.30
C SER A 133 -0.77 -13.52 7.49
N ARG A 134 -1.14 -13.07 8.68
CA ARG A 134 -2.50 -12.58 9.00
C ARG A 134 -2.66 -11.07 8.91
N LEU A 135 -1.59 -10.34 8.68
CA LEU A 135 -1.64 -8.90 8.56
C LEU A 135 -2.17 -8.53 7.17
N SER A 136 -3.24 -7.74 7.11
CA SER A 136 -3.91 -7.38 5.85
C SER A 136 -3.44 -6.07 5.23
N VAL A 137 -2.76 -5.24 6.00
CA VAL A 137 -2.17 -3.97 5.54
C VAL A 137 -0.77 -3.89 6.12
N MET A 138 0.24 -3.77 5.28
CA MET A 138 1.62 -3.83 5.72
C MET A 138 2.51 -2.82 5.01
N PRO A 139 3.56 -2.33 5.68
CA PRO A 139 4.58 -1.52 5.01
C PRO A 139 5.49 -2.39 4.16
N LEU A 140 6.04 -1.79 3.12
CA LEU A 140 7.10 -2.37 2.31
C LEU A 140 8.30 -1.43 2.35
N THR A 141 9.51 -1.98 2.30
CA THR A 141 10.68 -1.16 2.01
C THR A 141 10.71 -0.83 0.53
N ALA A 142 11.39 0.26 0.17
CA ALA A 142 11.59 0.62 -1.23
C ALA A 142 12.27 -0.51 -2.01
N GLY A 143 13.21 -1.21 -1.37
CA GLY A 143 13.89 -2.37 -1.96
C GLY A 143 12.97 -3.54 -2.22
N GLU A 144 12.09 -3.87 -1.27
CA GLU A 144 11.08 -4.92 -1.45
C GLU A 144 10.14 -4.61 -2.61
N TYR A 145 9.65 -3.38 -2.67
CA TYR A 145 8.83 -2.91 -3.78
C TYR A 145 9.54 -3.06 -5.12
N ALA A 146 10.81 -2.61 -5.21
CA ALA A 146 11.60 -2.71 -6.44
C ALA A 146 11.79 -4.15 -6.89
N VAL A 147 12.04 -5.08 -5.96
CA VAL A 147 12.20 -6.51 -6.28
C VAL A 147 10.90 -7.10 -6.82
N ILE A 148 9.76 -6.78 -6.20
CA ILE A 148 8.45 -7.24 -6.67
C ILE A 148 8.18 -6.74 -8.08
N LEU A 149 8.44 -5.46 -8.37
CA LEU A 149 8.26 -4.92 -9.73
C LEU A 149 9.18 -5.60 -10.75
N LYS A 150 10.42 -5.92 -10.37
CA LYS A 150 11.35 -6.65 -11.22
C LYS A 150 10.83 -8.06 -11.53
N LEU A 151 10.24 -8.74 -10.55
CA LEU A 151 9.63 -10.06 -10.75
C LEU A 151 8.40 -10.00 -11.67
N SER A 152 7.76 -8.85 -11.77
CA SER A 152 6.57 -8.65 -12.61
C SER A 152 6.90 -8.27 -14.06
N ALA A 153 8.14 -8.07 -14.36
CA ALA A 153 8.59 -7.66 -15.68
C ALA A 153 8.54 -8.80 -16.72
#